data_0511b2518559d2ab648419c5da13249d
#
_entry.id   0511b2518559d2ab648419c5da13249d
#
_cell.length_a   1.000
_cell.length_b   1.000
_cell.length_c   1.000
_cell.angle_alpha   90.00
_cell.angle_beta   90.00
_cell.angle_gamma   90.00
#
_symmetry.space_group_name_H-M   'P 1'
#
loop_
_entity.id
_entity.type
_entity.pdbx_description
1 polymer ?
#
loop_
_entity_poly.entity_id
_entity_poly.type
_entity_poly.pdbx_seq_one_letter_code
_entity_poly.pdbx_strand_id
1 'polypeptide(L)'
;MPTFSQYLQQHSQQHGIAPELTSTVESIVAACVEISRNVRLGALSGVLGEAGTGNVQGEAQKKLDVIANQILIDTLRKNPNVAGLASEEEDDFVAAAESGGYLVLFDPLDGSSNIDVNISIGTIFSVLKKPQGSLHAESFLQKGSEQVAAGYVLYGPQTQLVITF
;
A
#
# COMPACT_ATOMS: atom_id res chain seq x y z
N MET A 1 -17.50 9.20 17.20
CA MET A 1 -16.34 9.55 16.38
C MET A 1 -16.67 9.27 14.93
N PRO A 2 -16.27 10.07 13.96
CA PRO A 2 -16.46 9.76 12.55
C PRO A 2 -15.65 8.51 12.17
N THR A 3 -16.11 7.78 11.15
CA THR A 3 -15.29 6.74 10.52
C THR A 3 -14.17 7.38 9.71
N PHE A 4 -13.14 6.60 9.35
CA PHE A 4 -12.07 7.09 8.47
C PHE A 4 -12.63 7.67 7.15
N SER A 5 -13.55 6.97 6.49
CA SER A 5 -14.17 7.44 5.25
C SER A 5 -14.91 8.77 5.44
N GLN A 6 -15.66 8.93 6.53
CA GLN A 6 -16.35 10.20 6.81
C GLN A 6 -15.36 11.35 7.04
N TYR A 7 -14.28 11.08 7.80
CA TYR A 7 -13.22 12.06 8.00
C TYR A 7 -12.53 12.43 6.68
N LEU A 8 -12.14 11.44 5.89
CA LEU A 8 -11.46 11.65 4.64
C LEU A 8 -12.32 12.41 3.63
N GLN A 9 -13.62 12.09 3.50
CA GLN A 9 -14.55 12.84 2.66
C GLN A 9 -14.68 14.31 3.08
N GLN A 10 -14.85 14.57 4.39
CA GLN A 10 -14.92 15.93 4.89
C GLN A 10 -13.62 16.70 4.64
N HIS A 11 -12.48 16.08 4.91
CA HIS A 11 -11.17 16.68 4.66
C HIS A 11 -10.95 16.97 3.17
N SER A 12 -11.30 16.03 2.30
CA SER A 12 -11.19 16.20 0.86
C SER A 12 -12.03 17.36 0.32
N GLN A 13 -13.25 17.50 0.80
CA GLN A 13 -14.12 18.65 0.44
C GLN A 13 -13.53 19.99 0.90
N GLN A 14 -12.95 20.04 2.11
CA GLN A 14 -12.35 21.26 2.66
C GLN A 14 -11.08 21.70 1.94
N HIS A 15 -10.29 20.74 1.43
CA HIS A 15 -8.98 21.00 0.84
C HIS A 15 -8.93 20.80 -0.68
N GLY A 16 -10.07 20.52 -1.33
CA GLY A 16 -10.14 20.36 -2.78
C GLY A 16 -9.42 19.11 -3.30
N ILE A 17 -9.33 18.05 -2.49
CA ILE A 17 -8.73 16.77 -2.90
C ILE A 17 -9.69 16.05 -3.84
N ALA A 18 -9.16 15.57 -4.98
CA ALA A 18 -9.97 14.90 -6.00
C ALA A 18 -10.64 13.62 -5.45
N PRO A 19 -11.91 13.37 -5.77
CA PRO A 19 -12.63 12.18 -5.32
C PRO A 19 -11.93 10.87 -5.72
N GLU A 20 -11.28 10.85 -6.88
CA GLU A 20 -10.53 9.70 -7.38
C GLU A 20 -9.30 9.39 -6.52
N LEU A 21 -8.62 10.45 -6.02
CA LEU A 21 -7.52 10.28 -5.06
C LEU A 21 -8.04 9.80 -3.71
N THR A 22 -9.15 10.36 -3.24
CA THR A 22 -9.83 9.93 -2.02
C THR A 22 -10.17 8.44 -2.09
N SER A 23 -10.78 7.97 -3.19
CA SER A 23 -11.10 6.56 -3.44
C SER A 23 -9.85 5.66 -3.46
N THR A 24 -8.76 6.15 -4.06
CA THR A 24 -7.48 5.42 -4.07
C THR A 24 -6.94 5.23 -2.66
N VAL A 25 -6.93 6.29 -1.85
CA VAL A 25 -6.49 6.23 -0.45
C VAL A 25 -7.40 5.32 0.38
N GLU A 26 -8.72 5.36 0.18
CA GLU A 26 -9.65 4.44 0.87
C GLU A 26 -9.33 2.97 0.56
N SER A 27 -8.96 2.65 -0.68
CA SER A 27 -8.56 1.28 -1.06
C SER A 27 -7.24 0.86 -0.38
N ILE A 28 -6.25 1.76 -0.31
CA ILE A 28 -5.00 1.50 0.42
C ILE A 28 -5.31 1.19 1.89
N VAL A 29 -6.12 2.03 2.53
CA VAL A 29 -6.46 1.84 3.95
C VAL A 29 -7.27 0.56 4.18
N ALA A 30 -8.17 0.20 3.26
CA ALA A 30 -8.91 -1.06 3.35
C ALA A 30 -7.96 -2.28 3.31
N ALA A 31 -6.97 -2.27 2.42
CA ALA A 31 -5.93 -3.30 2.38
C ALA A 31 -5.11 -3.34 3.69
N CYS A 32 -4.68 -2.18 4.19
CA CYS A 32 -3.94 -2.09 5.46
C CYS A 32 -4.73 -2.60 6.66
N VAL A 33 -6.05 -2.40 6.69
CA VAL A 33 -6.92 -2.97 7.74
C VAL A 33 -6.91 -4.51 7.68
N GLU A 34 -6.90 -5.09 6.49
CA GLU A 34 -6.83 -6.54 6.33
C GLU A 34 -5.43 -7.07 6.70
N ILE A 35 -4.36 -6.39 6.29
CA ILE A 35 -2.99 -6.70 6.71
C ILE A 35 -2.89 -6.66 8.25
N SER A 36 -3.41 -5.61 8.89
CA SER A 36 -3.42 -5.49 10.35
C SER A 36 -4.09 -6.69 11.04
N ARG A 37 -5.15 -7.24 10.46
CA ARG A 37 -5.81 -8.45 10.98
C ARG A 37 -4.87 -9.66 10.90
N ASN A 38 -4.19 -9.85 9.78
CA ASN A 38 -3.23 -10.94 9.60
C ASN A 38 -2.03 -10.80 10.56
N VAL A 39 -1.47 -9.60 10.71
CA VAL A 39 -0.40 -9.31 11.69
C VAL A 39 -0.82 -9.69 13.11
N ARG A 40 -2.03 -9.31 13.52
CA ARG A 40 -2.56 -9.59 14.87
C ARG A 40 -2.85 -11.05 15.13
N LEU A 41 -3.19 -11.83 14.09
CA LEU A 41 -3.39 -13.28 14.21
C LEU A 41 -2.05 -14.03 14.35
N GLY A 42 -0.97 -13.51 13.77
CA GLY A 42 0.36 -14.06 13.91
C GLY A 42 0.41 -15.57 13.64
N ALA A 43 0.96 -16.33 14.56
CA ALA A 43 1.11 -17.78 14.45
C ALA A 43 -0.22 -18.53 14.26
N LEU A 44 -1.34 -17.98 14.72
CA LEU A 44 -2.66 -18.63 14.62
C LEU A 44 -3.16 -18.72 13.15
N SER A 45 -2.73 -17.80 12.31
CA SER A 45 -3.07 -17.82 10.88
C SER A 45 -2.02 -18.51 10.01
N GLY A 46 -0.94 -19.05 10.59
CA GLY A 46 0.14 -19.70 9.85
C GLY A 46 1.01 -18.76 9.02
N VAL A 47 0.93 -17.45 9.28
CA VAL A 47 1.62 -16.39 8.50
C VAL A 47 3.05 -16.12 8.98
N LEU A 48 3.52 -16.78 10.05
CA LEU A 48 4.89 -16.63 10.55
C LEU A 48 5.87 -17.56 9.83
N GLY A 49 7.14 -17.18 9.83
CA GLY A 49 8.24 -17.91 9.22
C GLY A 49 8.55 -17.49 7.79
N GLU A 50 9.61 -18.08 7.23
CA GLU A 50 10.07 -17.78 5.88
C GLU A 50 9.15 -18.35 4.80
N ALA A 51 8.99 -17.61 3.70
CA ALA A 51 8.24 -18.06 2.54
C ALA A 51 9.02 -19.08 1.68
N GLY A 52 10.34 -19.12 1.82
CA GLY A 52 11.24 -19.92 1.00
C GLY A 52 11.57 -19.26 -0.35
N THR A 53 11.21 -17.98 -0.50
CA THR A 53 11.49 -17.12 -1.66
C THR A 53 12.31 -15.90 -1.21
N GLY A 54 12.97 -15.21 -2.16
CA GLY A 54 13.63 -13.92 -1.91
C GLY A 54 12.87 -12.79 -2.63
N ASN A 55 12.97 -11.57 -2.12
CA ASN A 55 12.47 -10.38 -2.81
C ASN A 55 13.48 -9.89 -3.88
N VAL A 56 13.12 -8.82 -4.59
CA VAL A 56 13.94 -8.18 -5.65
C VAL A 56 15.31 -7.72 -5.12
N GLN A 57 15.42 -7.41 -3.83
CA GLN A 57 16.66 -6.99 -3.18
C GLN A 57 17.50 -8.17 -2.70
N GLY A 58 17.02 -9.42 -2.86
CA GLY A 58 17.71 -10.64 -2.44
C GLY A 58 17.54 -10.98 -0.97
N GLU A 59 16.61 -10.34 -0.27
CA GLU A 59 16.27 -10.65 1.12
C GLU A 59 15.32 -11.84 1.20
N ALA A 60 15.40 -12.62 2.27
CA ALA A 60 14.48 -13.72 2.52
C ALA A 60 13.09 -13.20 2.89
N GLN A 61 12.11 -13.45 2.01
CA GLN A 61 10.72 -13.06 2.24
C GLN A 61 10.11 -13.84 3.40
N LYS A 62 9.39 -13.15 4.25
CA LYS A 62 8.52 -13.79 5.23
C LYS A 62 7.16 -14.10 4.58
N LYS A 63 6.47 -15.10 5.08
CA LYS A 63 5.11 -15.43 4.60
C LYS A 63 4.15 -14.24 4.69
N LEU A 64 4.33 -13.42 5.72
CA LEU A 64 3.48 -12.25 5.92
C LEU A 64 3.74 -11.15 4.88
N ASP A 65 4.98 -11.00 4.37
CA ASP A 65 5.31 -10.09 3.26
C ASP A 65 4.50 -10.48 2.01
N VAL A 66 4.56 -11.76 1.64
CA VAL A 66 3.83 -12.29 0.47
C VAL A 66 2.32 -12.06 0.61
N ILE A 67 1.77 -12.32 1.80
CA ILE A 67 0.34 -12.11 2.06
C ILE A 67 -0.03 -10.63 2.00
N ALA A 68 0.78 -9.75 2.61
CA ALA A 68 0.55 -8.31 2.61
C ALA A 68 0.63 -7.73 1.19
N ASN A 69 1.62 -8.15 0.41
CA ASN A 69 1.77 -7.79 -0.99
C ASN A 69 0.54 -8.19 -1.81
N GLN A 70 0.10 -9.44 -1.69
CA GLN A 70 -1.07 -9.93 -2.43
C GLN A 70 -2.36 -9.19 -2.04
N ILE A 71 -2.57 -8.88 -0.75
CA ILE A 71 -3.73 -8.10 -0.29
C ILE A 71 -3.74 -6.70 -0.93
N LEU A 72 -2.59 -6.01 -0.97
CA LEU A 72 -2.50 -4.69 -1.59
C LEU A 72 -2.77 -4.77 -3.09
N ILE A 73 -2.11 -5.69 -3.80
CA ILE A 73 -2.30 -5.87 -5.25
C ILE A 73 -3.76 -6.17 -5.56
N ASP A 74 -4.37 -7.16 -4.90
CA ASP A 74 -5.75 -7.58 -5.17
C ASP A 74 -6.78 -6.49 -4.85
N THR A 75 -6.53 -5.69 -3.82
CA THR A 75 -7.43 -4.61 -3.43
C THR A 75 -7.32 -3.44 -4.40
N LEU A 76 -6.10 -3.01 -4.71
CA LEU A 76 -5.86 -1.84 -5.54
C LEU A 76 -6.20 -2.08 -7.02
N ARG A 77 -6.01 -3.28 -7.56
CA ARG A 77 -6.42 -3.63 -8.93
C ARG A 77 -7.93 -3.54 -9.16
N LYS A 78 -8.74 -3.62 -8.12
CA LYS A 78 -10.21 -3.47 -8.22
C LYS A 78 -10.64 -1.99 -8.28
N ASN A 79 -9.75 -1.06 -7.94
CA ASN A 79 -10.08 0.36 -7.96
C ASN A 79 -9.87 0.92 -9.38
N PRO A 80 -10.95 1.43 -10.05
CA PRO A 80 -10.86 1.94 -11.42
C PRO A 80 -9.99 3.19 -11.56
N ASN A 81 -9.65 3.85 -10.47
CA ASN A 81 -8.81 5.05 -10.47
C ASN A 81 -7.31 4.73 -10.45
N VAL A 82 -6.93 3.47 -10.16
CA VAL A 82 -5.54 3.02 -10.12
C VAL A 82 -5.14 2.44 -11.46
N ALA A 83 -4.10 3.00 -12.08
CA ALA A 83 -3.59 2.56 -13.38
C ALA A 83 -2.50 1.49 -13.24
N GLY A 84 -1.72 1.56 -12.19
CA GLY A 84 -0.61 0.62 -11.96
C GLY A 84 -0.06 0.70 -10.55
N LEU A 85 0.66 -0.35 -10.19
CA LEU A 85 1.23 -0.58 -8.88
C LEU A 85 2.72 -0.89 -9.03
N ALA A 86 3.54 -0.39 -8.12
CA ALA A 86 4.92 -0.81 -7.96
C ALA A 86 5.13 -1.21 -6.49
N SER A 87 5.46 -2.48 -6.28
CA SER A 87 5.74 -3.05 -4.97
C SER A 87 7.23 -3.30 -4.82
N GLU A 88 7.75 -3.18 -3.61
CA GLU A 88 9.12 -3.58 -3.28
C GLU A 88 9.32 -5.10 -3.47
N GLU A 89 8.24 -5.88 -3.37
CA GLU A 89 8.24 -7.33 -3.46
C GLU A 89 8.08 -7.87 -4.90
N GLU A 90 7.91 -7.00 -5.91
CA GLU A 90 7.70 -7.39 -7.30
C GLU A 90 8.83 -6.90 -8.21
N ASP A 91 9.30 -7.75 -9.12
CA ASP A 91 10.36 -7.42 -10.09
C ASP A 91 9.95 -6.34 -11.11
N ASP A 92 8.65 -6.24 -11.41
CA ASP A 92 8.10 -5.30 -12.39
C ASP A 92 6.80 -4.69 -11.85
N PHE A 93 6.34 -3.62 -12.48
CA PHE A 93 5.06 -3.03 -12.10
C PHE A 93 3.88 -3.94 -12.46
N VAL A 94 2.81 -3.83 -11.69
CA VAL A 94 1.56 -4.54 -11.93
C VAL A 94 0.56 -3.57 -12.55
N ALA A 95 0.13 -3.85 -13.78
CA ALA A 95 -0.92 -3.06 -14.44
C ALA A 95 -2.29 -3.29 -13.78
N ALA A 96 -3.08 -2.22 -13.69
CA ALA A 96 -4.43 -2.24 -13.13
C ALA A 96 -5.45 -1.71 -14.16
N ALA A 97 -6.22 -0.66 -13.85
CA ALA A 97 -7.20 -0.11 -14.78
C ALA A 97 -6.54 0.80 -15.82
N GLU A 98 -6.70 0.52 -17.12
CA GLU A 98 -6.13 1.32 -18.21
C GLU A 98 -6.55 2.80 -18.12
N SER A 99 -7.79 3.06 -17.74
CA SER A 99 -8.35 4.40 -17.54
C SER A 99 -7.97 5.05 -16.21
N GLY A 100 -7.25 4.35 -15.34
CA GLY A 100 -6.85 4.87 -14.04
C GLY A 100 -5.94 6.09 -14.15
N GLY A 101 -6.08 7.02 -13.22
CA GLY A 101 -5.31 8.27 -13.18
C GLY A 101 -4.16 8.26 -12.17
N TYR A 102 -4.03 7.22 -11.35
CA TYR A 102 -3.03 7.15 -10.28
C TYR A 102 -2.16 5.93 -10.36
N LEU A 103 -0.92 6.10 -9.91
CA LEU A 103 0.05 5.05 -9.67
C LEU A 103 0.26 4.94 -8.16
N VAL A 104 0.30 3.72 -7.64
CA VAL A 104 0.56 3.47 -6.21
C VAL A 104 1.84 2.69 -6.07
N LEU A 105 2.78 3.25 -5.31
CA LEU A 105 4.04 2.61 -4.96
C LEU A 105 3.98 2.24 -3.49
N PHE A 106 4.45 1.06 -3.12
CA PHE A 106 4.41 0.64 -1.72
C PHE A 106 5.48 -0.40 -1.38
N ASP A 107 5.89 -0.37 -0.12
CA ASP A 107 6.46 -1.48 0.60
C ASP A 107 5.32 -2.09 1.43
N PRO A 108 4.94 -3.35 1.16
CA PRO A 108 3.77 -3.95 1.80
C PRO A 108 3.99 -4.18 3.30
N LEU A 109 5.23 -4.42 3.72
CA LEU A 109 5.53 -4.73 5.12
C LEU A 109 6.96 -4.35 5.53
N ASP A 110 7.24 -3.05 5.56
CA ASP A 110 8.51 -2.49 6.03
C ASP A 110 8.85 -2.99 7.44
N GLY A 111 10.12 -3.42 7.60
CA GLY A 111 10.62 -3.98 8.84
C GLY A 111 10.24 -5.45 9.05
N SER A 112 9.97 -6.23 8.01
CA SER A 112 9.53 -7.63 8.10
C SER A 112 10.48 -8.53 8.89
N SER A 113 11.77 -8.20 8.97
CA SER A 113 12.74 -8.86 9.86
C SER A 113 12.36 -8.79 11.35
N ASN A 114 11.51 -7.85 11.74
CA ASN A 114 11.03 -7.67 13.12
C ASN A 114 9.84 -8.58 13.48
N ILE A 115 9.24 -9.27 12.51
CA ILE A 115 8.06 -10.12 12.72
C ILE A 115 8.33 -11.18 13.80
N ASP A 116 9.44 -11.88 13.68
CA ASP A 116 9.76 -13.02 14.55
C ASP A 116 10.13 -12.60 15.98
N VAL A 117 10.46 -11.32 16.18
CA VAL A 117 10.81 -10.75 17.50
C VAL A 117 9.71 -9.86 18.07
N ASN A 118 8.53 -9.84 17.41
CA ASN A 118 7.33 -9.13 17.86
C ASN A 118 7.56 -7.61 18.05
N ILE A 119 8.34 -7.00 17.16
CA ILE A 119 8.51 -5.55 17.08
C ILE A 119 7.58 -5.00 16.00
N SER A 120 7.16 -3.75 16.14
CA SER A 120 6.24 -3.10 15.18
C SER A 120 6.81 -3.10 13.77
N ILE A 121 5.93 -3.32 12.81
CA ILE A 121 6.15 -3.32 11.36
C ILE A 121 5.14 -2.39 10.71
N GLY A 122 5.30 -2.06 9.45
CA GLY A 122 4.42 -1.10 8.80
C GLY A 122 4.26 -1.32 7.30
N THR A 123 3.27 -0.66 6.72
CA THR A 123 3.14 -0.49 5.27
C THR A 123 3.49 0.95 4.93
N ILE A 124 4.33 1.17 3.93
CA ILE A 124 4.66 2.51 3.42
C ILE A 124 4.06 2.63 2.02
N PHE A 125 3.49 3.79 1.69
CA PHE A 125 2.93 4.02 0.36
C PHE A 125 3.11 5.45 -0.14
N SER A 126 3.10 5.57 -1.46
CA SER A 126 3.13 6.82 -2.21
C SER A 126 2.15 6.75 -3.37
N VAL A 127 1.49 7.86 -3.66
CA VAL A 127 0.57 7.98 -4.79
C VAL A 127 1.06 9.08 -5.72
N LEU A 128 1.21 8.74 -7.00
CA LEU A 128 1.60 9.63 -8.09
C LEU A 128 0.46 9.75 -9.10
N LYS A 129 0.44 10.82 -9.87
CA LYS A 129 -0.41 10.89 -11.06
C LYS A 129 0.20 10.05 -12.17
N LYS A 130 -0.65 9.31 -12.89
CA LYS A 130 -0.23 8.61 -14.11
C LYS A 130 0.16 9.65 -15.17
N PRO A 131 1.35 9.57 -15.78
CA PRO A 131 1.70 10.37 -16.95
C PRO A 131 0.76 10.07 -18.13
N GLN A 132 0.70 10.99 -19.11
CA GLN A 132 -0.04 10.75 -20.34
C GLN A 132 0.59 9.63 -21.16
N GLY A 133 -0.23 8.85 -21.83
CA GLY A 133 0.21 7.74 -22.67
C GLY A 133 0.15 6.38 -22.00
N SER A 134 0.84 5.41 -22.60
CA SER A 134 0.92 4.04 -22.10
C SER A 134 1.73 3.95 -20.81
N LEU A 135 1.39 2.99 -19.97
CA LEU A 135 2.10 2.74 -18.73
C LEU A 135 3.39 1.96 -19.01
N HIS A 136 4.50 2.42 -18.43
CA HIS A 136 5.83 1.81 -18.50
C HIS A 136 6.46 1.90 -17.11
N ALA A 137 7.52 1.14 -16.86
CA ALA A 137 8.26 1.18 -15.59
C ALA A 137 8.74 2.60 -15.24
N GLU A 138 9.19 3.37 -16.26
CA GLU A 138 9.63 4.76 -16.10
C GLU A 138 8.51 5.70 -15.66
N SER A 139 7.23 5.31 -15.84
CA SER A 139 6.09 6.11 -15.36
C SER A 139 6.07 6.26 -13.83
N PHE A 140 6.71 5.36 -13.13
CA PHE A 140 6.84 5.38 -11.67
C PHE A 140 8.05 6.19 -11.19
N LEU A 141 9.01 6.48 -12.07
CA LEU A 141 10.25 7.21 -11.76
C LEU A 141 10.02 8.72 -11.81
N GLN A 142 9.17 9.23 -10.94
CA GLN A 142 8.86 10.66 -10.81
C GLN A 142 9.59 11.26 -9.61
N LYS A 143 9.72 12.59 -9.58
CA LYS A 143 10.29 13.29 -8.43
C LYS A 143 9.40 13.12 -7.20
N GLY A 144 9.98 13.01 -6.03
CA GLY A 144 9.21 12.92 -4.77
C GLY A 144 8.28 14.12 -4.54
N SER A 145 8.59 15.28 -5.14
CA SER A 145 7.71 16.47 -5.11
C SER A 145 6.44 16.33 -5.96
N GLU A 146 6.34 15.32 -6.82
CA GLU A 146 5.15 15.04 -7.63
C GLU A 146 4.15 14.10 -6.93
N GLN A 147 4.48 13.64 -5.73
CA GLN A 147 3.56 12.84 -4.91
C GLN A 147 2.30 13.66 -4.60
N VAL A 148 1.14 13.07 -4.84
CA VAL A 148 -0.16 13.68 -4.54
C VAL A 148 -0.76 13.16 -3.23
N ALA A 149 -0.24 12.07 -2.72
CA ALA A 149 -0.42 11.59 -1.36
C ALA A 149 0.73 10.67 -0.99
N ALA A 150 1.09 10.63 0.27
CA ALA A 150 2.06 9.69 0.82
C ALA A 150 1.70 9.37 2.27
N GLY A 151 2.09 8.20 2.75
CA GLY A 151 1.81 7.84 4.12
C GLY A 151 2.37 6.48 4.52
N TYR A 152 2.11 6.14 5.75
CA TYR A 152 2.43 4.82 6.29
C TYR A 152 1.40 4.38 7.32
N VAL A 153 1.32 3.07 7.47
CA VAL A 153 0.53 2.43 8.54
C VAL A 153 1.48 1.67 9.44
N LEU A 154 1.42 1.92 10.74
CA LEU A 154 2.18 1.23 11.75
C LEU A 154 1.30 0.15 12.39
N TYR A 155 1.78 -1.10 12.37
CA TYR A 155 1.15 -2.26 13.01
C TYR A 155 1.87 -2.56 14.33
N GLY A 156 1.35 -2.06 15.43
CA GLY A 156 1.89 -2.22 16.77
C GLY A 156 0.77 -2.48 17.78
N PRO A 157 0.94 -2.08 19.04
CA PRO A 157 -0.12 -2.16 20.06
C PRO A 157 -1.41 -1.44 19.61
N GLN A 158 -1.25 -0.42 18.78
CA GLN A 158 -2.31 0.25 18.02
C GLN A 158 -1.95 0.22 16.55
N THR A 159 -2.95 0.14 15.67
CA THR A 159 -2.77 0.38 14.25
C THR A 159 -2.96 1.87 13.98
N GLN A 160 -1.92 2.54 13.50
CA GLN A 160 -1.92 3.98 13.24
C GLN A 160 -1.67 4.26 11.78
N LEU A 161 -2.45 5.18 11.18
CA LEU A 161 -2.24 5.73 9.86
C LEU A 161 -1.71 7.15 9.98
N VAL A 162 -0.61 7.43 9.29
CA VAL A 162 -0.11 8.79 9.05
C VAL A 162 -0.16 9.04 7.54
N ILE A 163 -0.78 10.13 7.13
CA ILE A 163 -0.97 10.46 5.70
C ILE A 163 -0.81 11.96 5.48
N THR A 164 -0.29 12.33 4.31
CA THR A 164 -0.23 13.70 3.78
C THR A 164 -0.76 13.72 2.34
N PHE A 165 -1.30 14.89 1.94
CA PHE A 165 -1.81 15.19 0.61
C PHE A 165 -1.09 16.40 0.03
#